data_925ca3da5772fc08d712a849d4a44142
#
_entry.id   925ca3da5772fc08d712a849d4a44142
#
_cell.length_a   1.000
_cell.length_b   1.000
_cell.length_c   1.000
_cell.angle_alpha   90.00
_cell.angle_beta   90.00
_cell.angle_gamma   90.00
#
_symmetry.space_group_name_H-M   'P 1'
#
loop_
_entity.id
_entity.type
_entity.pdbx_description
1 polymer ?
#
loop_
_entity_poly.entity_id
_entity_poly.type
_entity_poly.pdbx_seq_one_letter_code
_entity_poly.pdbx_strand_id
1 'polypeptide(L)'
;MAQDTYIDEMTIYNPSGKAIYDAPETTSAIIKYALMGDYYIELPFSLLTPLDFPLGSYITYKGRKFEIMSEVYPDFDNKTGGYKYTLQFQAQQNHMKNFICFWLGGDNPEAVFHNTTDLASFGALIVANMNKALGGNNWQMGSVNVEHPETNKLVSFNGDTCWDALSSIAETFDVEWWTEENGSIVTLHFGKLNFGTPETFKRGEVVKSIPAKKGDDSEYGTRFYVFGSTRNLTKEYGQSEQGGVAHHVSEVRLRLPDGQQYID
;
A
#
# COMPACT_ATOMS: atom_id res chain seq x y z
N MET A 1 13.61 -13.63 -1.10
CA MET A 1 13.99 -12.39 -0.38
C MET A 1 15.40 -12.59 0.14
N ALA A 2 16.38 -11.92 -0.44
CA ALA A 2 17.74 -11.90 0.09
C ALA A 2 17.73 -10.96 1.29
N GLN A 3 17.98 -11.49 2.49
CA GLN A 3 18.32 -10.69 3.65
C GLN A 3 19.77 -10.22 3.46
N ASP A 4 19.97 -9.01 2.94
CA ASP A 4 21.25 -8.32 3.10
C ASP A 4 21.37 -7.92 4.58
N THR A 5 21.99 -8.79 5.36
CA THR A 5 22.12 -8.66 6.83
C THR A 5 23.29 -7.78 7.23
N TYR A 6 23.99 -7.16 6.30
CA TYR A 6 25.16 -6.33 6.58
C TYR A 6 24.95 -4.91 6.06
N ILE A 7 24.67 -4.01 6.98
CA ILE A 7 24.63 -2.58 6.70
C ILE A 7 25.88 -1.99 7.33
N ASP A 8 26.91 -1.78 6.50
CA ASP A 8 28.12 -1.08 6.93
C ASP A 8 27.77 0.40 7.13
N GLU A 9 28.08 0.92 8.30
CA GLU A 9 28.06 2.34 8.70
C GLU A 9 26.80 3.12 8.27
N MET A 10 25.79 3.17 9.15
CA MET A 10 24.67 4.09 9.00
C MET A 10 24.83 5.29 9.91
N THR A 11 25.06 6.44 9.33
CA THR A 11 24.97 7.72 10.05
C THR A 11 23.52 8.15 10.11
N ILE A 12 23.02 8.44 11.32
CA ILE A 12 21.69 9.01 11.54
C ILE A 12 21.83 10.53 11.54
N TYR A 13 21.06 11.19 10.69
CA TYR A 13 21.00 12.64 10.57
C TYR A 13 19.70 13.18 11.16
N ASN A 14 19.75 14.38 11.74
CA ASN A 14 18.52 15.08 12.09
C ASN A 14 17.85 15.68 10.83
N PRO A 15 16.62 16.23 10.93
CA PRO A 15 15.93 16.82 9.78
C PRO A 15 16.69 17.94 9.07
N SER A 16 17.61 18.64 9.76
CA SER A 16 18.45 19.69 9.18
C SER A 16 19.74 19.18 8.52
N GLY A 17 19.96 17.86 8.49
CA GLY A 17 21.13 17.24 7.85
C GLY A 17 22.38 17.17 8.72
N LYS A 18 22.28 17.49 10.03
CA LYS A 18 23.39 17.33 10.96
C LYS A 18 23.41 15.89 11.48
N ALA A 19 24.59 15.24 11.47
CA ALA A 19 24.77 13.93 12.07
C ALA A 19 24.47 13.97 13.57
N ILE A 20 23.60 13.06 14.02
CA ILE A 20 23.26 12.84 15.44
C ILE A 20 24.07 11.70 16.00
N TYR A 21 24.19 10.61 15.22
CA TYR A 21 24.79 9.37 15.67
C TYR A 21 25.36 8.59 14.49
N ASP A 22 26.60 8.19 14.62
CA ASP A 22 27.24 7.24 13.71
C ASP A 22 26.95 5.85 14.27
N ALA A 23 26.01 5.16 13.65
CA ALA A 23 25.54 3.87 14.13
C ALA A 23 26.70 2.87 14.16
N PRO A 24 26.92 2.19 15.29
CA PRO A 24 27.90 1.12 15.35
C PRO A 24 27.46 -0.05 14.48
N GLU A 25 28.38 -0.99 14.27
CA GLU A 25 28.13 -2.27 13.64
C GLU A 25 26.82 -2.89 14.14
N THR A 26 25.77 -2.76 13.35
CA THR A 26 24.48 -3.31 13.69
C THR A 26 24.36 -4.68 13.03
N THR A 27 24.70 -5.71 13.77
CA THR A 27 24.59 -7.11 13.33
C THR A 27 23.15 -7.58 13.19
N SER A 28 22.17 -6.73 13.50
CA SER A 28 20.75 -7.09 13.59
C SER A 28 19.81 -6.12 12.90
N ALA A 29 20.29 -5.26 11.99
CA ALA A 29 19.41 -4.43 11.18
C ALA A 29 18.51 -5.29 10.28
N ILE A 30 17.23 -4.94 10.20
CA ILE A 30 16.25 -5.64 9.37
C ILE A 30 15.78 -4.69 8.28
N ILE A 31 15.91 -5.12 7.02
CA ILE A 31 15.32 -4.42 5.88
C ILE A 31 14.08 -5.19 5.45
N LYS A 32 12.93 -4.53 5.51
CA LYS A 32 11.69 -5.07 4.98
C LYS A 32 11.27 -4.30 3.75
N TYR A 33 11.09 -5.01 2.66
CA TYR A 33 10.54 -4.49 1.43
C TYR A 33 9.43 -5.39 0.92
N ALA A 34 8.28 -4.82 0.63
CA ALA A 34 7.18 -5.49 -0.01
C ALA A 34 6.69 -4.65 -1.20
N LEU A 35 6.48 -5.30 -2.35
CA LEU A 35 5.86 -4.68 -3.50
C LEU A 35 4.45 -4.22 -3.11
N MET A 36 4.08 -2.98 -3.46
CA MET A 36 2.82 -2.35 -3.06
C MET A 36 2.61 -2.33 -1.54
N GLY A 37 3.68 -2.46 -0.78
CA GLY A 37 3.67 -2.64 0.67
C GLY A 37 4.71 -1.81 1.38
N ASP A 38 4.94 -2.15 2.63
CA ASP A 38 5.90 -1.46 3.48
C ASP A 38 7.32 -1.57 2.97
N TYR A 39 8.04 -0.46 3.07
CA TYR A 39 9.47 -0.42 2.88
C TYR A 39 10.09 0.36 4.04
N TYR A 40 10.82 -0.34 4.90
CA TYR A 40 11.47 0.26 6.07
C TYR A 40 12.75 -0.47 6.48
N ILE A 41 13.55 0.21 7.26
CA ILE A 41 14.75 -0.32 7.91
C ILE A 41 14.55 -0.22 9.41
N GLU A 42 14.65 -1.34 10.10
CA GLU A 42 14.61 -1.40 11.56
C GLU A 42 16.02 -1.57 12.11
N LEU A 43 16.40 -0.68 13.03
CA LEU A 43 17.74 -0.57 13.57
C LEU A 43 17.70 -0.69 15.10
N PRO A 44 17.93 -1.88 15.68
CA PRO A 44 18.04 -2.03 17.10
C PRO A 44 19.47 -1.76 17.59
N PHE A 45 19.62 -0.94 18.63
CA PHE A 45 20.90 -0.69 19.29
C PHE A 45 20.70 -0.23 20.73
N SER A 46 21.80 -0.10 21.49
CA SER A 46 21.75 0.37 22.88
C SER A 46 22.81 1.43 23.13
N LEU A 47 22.48 2.45 23.93
CA LEU A 47 23.36 3.53 24.32
C LEU A 47 23.41 3.63 25.85
N LEU A 48 24.55 4.01 26.41
CA LEU A 48 24.68 4.30 27.83
C LEU A 48 24.06 5.64 28.24
N THR A 49 24.06 6.59 27.29
CA THR A 49 23.45 7.91 27.48
C THR A 49 22.31 8.06 26.46
N PRO A 50 21.12 8.53 26.85
CA PRO A 50 20.04 8.68 25.91
C PRO A 50 20.34 9.76 24.88
N LEU A 51 19.96 9.48 23.62
CA LEU A 51 19.94 10.44 22.51
C LEU A 51 18.49 10.64 22.05
N ASP A 52 18.22 11.85 21.61
CA ASP A 52 16.95 12.20 21.00
C ASP A 52 17.05 12.04 19.48
N PHE A 53 16.05 11.34 18.91
CA PHE A 53 15.87 11.13 17.47
C PHE A 53 14.55 11.76 17.05
N PRO A 54 14.52 13.06 16.74
CA PRO A 54 13.29 13.75 16.40
C PRO A 54 12.67 13.22 15.11
N LEU A 55 11.35 13.42 14.96
CA LEU A 55 10.64 13.13 13.72
C LEU A 55 11.34 13.76 12.51
N GLY A 56 11.41 12.99 11.40
CA GLY A 56 12.16 13.39 10.21
C GLY A 56 13.66 13.15 10.29
N SER A 57 14.20 12.62 11.40
CA SER A 57 15.57 12.09 11.43
C SER A 57 15.69 10.97 10.41
N TYR A 58 16.82 10.89 9.71
CA TYR A 58 16.92 10.01 8.57
C TYR A 58 18.28 9.31 8.45
N ILE A 59 18.26 8.24 7.70
CA ILE A 59 19.43 7.54 7.16
C ILE A 59 19.36 7.50 5.64
N THR A 60 20.50 7.29 5.01
CA THR A 60 20.56 7.03 3.56
C THR A 60 21.07 5.61 3.33
N TYR A 61 20.31 4.82 2.61
CA TYR A 61 20.68 3.46 2.25
C TYR A 61 20.45 3.21 0.76
N LYS A 62 21.48 2.72 0.06
CA LYS A 62 21.46 2.49 -1.41
C LYS A 62 20.92 3.70 -2.20
N GLY A 63 21.29 4.92 -1.81
CA GLY A 63 20.87 6.16 -2.45
C GLY A 63 19.42 6.61 -2.13
N ARG A 64 18.71 5.88 -1.27
CA ARG A 64 17.37 6.23 -0.83
C ARG A 64 17.39 6.81 0.58
N LYS A 65 16.50 7.75 0.83
CA LYS A 65 16.30 8.36 2.13
C LYS A 65 15.19 7.62 2.89
N PHE A 66 15.50 7.21 4.11
CA PHE A 66 14.54 6.60 5.04
C PHE A 66 14.42 7.47 6.27
N GLU A 67 13.21 7.77 6.71
CA GLU A 67 12.91 8.74 7.77
C GLU A 67 12.16 8.11 8.94
N ILE A 68 12.39 8.65 10.13
CA ILE A 68 11.58 8.36 11.31
C ILE A 68 10.25 9.13 11.17
N MET A 69 9.15 8.40 11.06
CA MET A 69 7.80 8.95 10.86
C MET A 69 6.92 8.86 12.11
N SER A 70 7.41 8.29 13.21
CA SER A 70 6.72 8.19 14.50
C SER A 70 7.68 8.55 15.63
N GLU A 71 7.13 9.01 16.75
CA GLU A 71 7.93 9.30 17.94
C GLU A 71 8.62 8.04 18.46
N VAL A 72 9.85 8.21 18.92
CA VAL A 72 10.70 7.13 19.42
C VAL A 72 11.03 7.37 20.89
N TYR A 73 10.72 6.40 21.71
CA TYR A 73 11.06 6.39 23.15
C TYR A 73 11.98 5.21 23.43
N PRO A 74 13.18 5.43 24.03
CA PRO A 74 14.05 4.32 24.38
C PRO A 74 13.56 3.60 25.64
N ASP A 75 13.74 2.30 25.67
CA ASP A 75 13.52 1.48 26.86
C ASP A 75 14.76 1.46 27.74
N PHE A 76 14.63 1.84 29.03
CA PHE A 76 15.73 1.75 29.97
C PHE A 76 15.91 0.31 30.47
N ASP A 77 17.09 -0.26 30.28
CA ASP A 77 17.45 -1.59 30.77
C ASP A 77 18.16 -1.49 32.13
N ASN A 78 17.44 -1.83 33.17
CA ASN A 78 17.96 -1.85 34.56
C ASN A 78 19.15 -2.81 34.77
N LYS A 79 19.34 -3.80 33.90
CA LYS A 79 20.42 -4.79 34.04
C LYS A 79 21.74 -4.24 33.49
N THR A 80 21.68 -3.54 32.39
CA THR A 80 22.87 -2.99 31.73
C THR A 80 23.10 -1.53 32.06
N GLY A 81 22.11 -0.82 32.63
CA GLY A 81 22.14 0.61 32.90
C GLY A 81 22.11 1.46 31.62
N GLY A 82 21.63 0.89 30.51
CA GLY A 82 21.59 1.53 29.21
C GLY A 82 20.19 1.72 28.66
N TYR A 83 20.09 2.43 27.56
CA TYR A 83 18.86 2.73 26.83
C TYR A 83 18.82 1.91 25.54
N LYS A 84 17.77 1.13 25.35
CA LYS A 84 17.52 0.32 24.16
C LYS A 84 16.65 1.10 23.18
N TYR A 85 17.07 1.14 21.96
CA TYR A 85 16.37 1.74 20.83
C TYR A 85 16.01 0.68 19.80
N THR A 86 14.84 0.82 19.22
CA THR A 86 14.45 0.12 17.99
C THR A 86 13.92 1.19 17.04
N LEU A 87 14.83 1.79 16.26
CA LEU A 87 14.45 2.84 15.31
C LEU A 87 13.90 2.21 14.04
N GLN A 88 12.73 2.67 13.61
CA GLN A 88 12.17 2.29 12.33
C GLN A 88 12.23 3.46 11.36
N PHE A 89 13.08 3.34 10.36
CA PHE A 89 13.24 4.32 9.28
C PHE A 89 12.41 3.88 8.09
N GLN A 90 11.46 4.70 7.67
CA GLN A 90 10.49 4.40 6.62
C GLN A 90 10.87 5.07 5.31
N ALA A 91 10.67 4.39 4.18
CA ALA A 91 10.87 4.95 2.86
C ALA A 91 9.84 6.04 2.56
N GLN A 92 10.16 6.93 1.62
CA GLN A 92 9.33 8.09 1.26
C GLN A 92 7.92 7.70 0.81
N GLN A 93 7.74 6.51 0.22
CA GLN A 93 6.41 6.02 -0.15
C GLN A 93 5.45 5.90 1.04
N ASN A 94 5.95 5.63 2.24
CA ASN A 94 5.12 5.46 3.43
C ASN A 94 4.45 6.77 3.89
N HIS A 95 4.91 7.94 3.44
CA HIS A 95 4.21 9.21 3.66
C HIS A 95 2.78 9.20 3.12
N MET A 96 2.51 8.42 2.06
CA MET A 96 1.16 8.29 1.51
C MET A 96 0.11 7.82 2.52
N LYS A 97 0.53 7.12 3.59
CA LYS A 97 -0.35 6.66 4.68
C LYS A 97 -0.85 7.78 5.58
N ASN A 98 -0.15 8.92 5.59
CA ASN A 98 -0.40 10.03 6.50
C ASN A 98 -1.24 11.14 5.87
N PHE A 99 -1.48 11.10 4.56
CA PHE A 99 -2.16 12.17 3.83
C PHE A 99 -3.42 11.67 3.14
N ILE A 100 -4.51 12.40 3.32
CA ILE A 100 -5.79 12.12 2.65
C ILE A 100 -5.67 12.47 1.16
N CYS A 101 -6.26 11.63 0.32
CA CYS A 101 -6.39 11.88 -1.10
C CYS A 101 -7.59 12.78 -1.38
N PHE A 102 -7.36 13.95 -1.95
CA PHE A 102 -8.38 14.92 -2.31
C PHE A 102 -8.55 15.02 -3.82
N TRP A 103 -9.77 15.27 -4.26
CA TRP A 103 -10.01 15.85 -5.57
C TRP A 103 -9.56 17.31 -5.54
N LEU A 104 -8.66 17.67 -6.45
CA LEU A 104 -8.02 19.00 -6.49
C LEU A 104 -8.54 19.89 -7.63
N GLY A 105 -9.51 19.40 -8.41
CA GLY A 105 -10.01 20.10 -9.62
C GLY A 105 -11.09 21.15 -9.38
N GLY A 106 -11.51 21.39 -8.13
CA GLY A 106 -12.49 22.40 -7.75
C GLY A 106 -11.89 23.54 -6.91
N ASP A 107 -12.74 24.51 -6.53
CA ASP A 107 -12.34 25.63 -5.67
C ASP A 107 -11.92 25.17 -4.26
N ASN A 108 -12.53 24.08 -3.79
CA ASN A 108 -12.18 23.44 -2.53
C ASN A 108 -11.79 21.97 -2.76
N PRO A 109 -10.78 21.47 -2.03
CA PRO A 109 -10.43 20.05 -2.07
C PRO A 109 -11.58 19.20 -1.48
N GLU A 110 -11.95 18.12 -2.18
CA GLU A 110 -13.00 17.19 -1.75
C GLU A 110 -12.38 15.84 -1.42
N ALA A 111 -12.63 15.32 -0.20
CA ALA A 111 -12.12 14.01 0.24
C ALA A 111 -13.05 12.86 -0.17
N VAL A 112 -14.33 13.15 -0.43
CA VAL A 112 -15.32 12.16 -0.85
C VAL A 112 -15.72 12.47 -2.29
N PHE A 113 -15.25 11.66 -3.22
CA PHE A 113 -15.50 11.87 -4.64
C PHE A 113 -15.41 10.56 -5.43
N HIS A 114 -15.87 10.58 -6.64
CA HIS A 114 -15.66 9.50 -7.59
C HIS A 114 -15.21 10.08 -8.93
N ASN A 115 -14.34 9.36 -9.60
CA ASN A 115 -13.86 9.78 -10.91
C ASN A 115 -13.80 8.60 -11.88
N THR A 116 -13.98 8.88 -13.16
CA THR A 116 -13.85 7.90 -14.25
C THR A 116 -12.78 8.42 -15.19
N THR A 117 -11.61 7.84 -15.12
CA THR A 117 -10.47 8.25 -15.95
C THR A 117 -9.48 7.09 -16.12
N ASP A 118 -8.41 7.34 -16.86
CA ASP A 118 -7.33 6.39 -17.08
C ASP A 118 -6.36 6.30 -15.88
N LEU A 119 -5.51 5.29 -15.89
CA LEU A 119 -4.56 4.99 -14.84
C LEU A 119 -3.51 6.10 -14.63
N ALA A 120 -3.04 6.72 -15.71
CA ALA A 120 -2.05 7.80 -15.64
C ALA A 120 -2.62 9.04 -14.93
N SER A 121 -3.88 9.38 -15.23
CA SER A 121 -4.60 10.49 -14.59
C SER A 121 -4.84 10.24 -13.10
N PHE A 122 -5.17 9.00 -12.69
CA PHE A 122 -5.26 8.65 -11.28
C PHE A 122 -3.89 8.74 -10.59
N GLY A 123 -2.83 8.26 -11.23
CA GLY A 123 -1.48 8.40 -10.69
C GLY A 123 -1.06 9.86 -10.54
N ALA A 124 -1.38 10.71 -11.50
CA ALA A 124 -1.14 12.16 -11.44
C ALA A 124 -1.91 12.81 -10.27
N LEU A 125 -3.12 12.33 -9.96
CA LEU A 125 -3.88 12.78 -8.78
C LEU A 125 -3.14 12.46 -7.47
N ILE A 126 -2.63 11.23 -7.31
CA ILE A 126 -1.83 10.84 -6.13
C ILE A 126 -0.59 11.72 -6.03
N VAL A 127 0.17 11.87 -7.11
CA VAL A 127 1.38 12.71 -7.16
C VAL A 127 1.07 14.17 -6.78
N ALA A 128 -0.01 14.75 -7.30
CA ALA A 128 -0.42 16.11 -6.99
C ALA A 128 -0.78 16.26 -5.50
N ASN A 129 -1.49 15.28 -4.92
CA ASN A 129 -1.81 15.27 -3.49
C ASN A 129 -0.54 15.19 -2.64
N MET A 130 0.41 14.33 -2.97
CA MET A 130 1.66 14.20 -2.24
C MET A 130 2.51 15.47 -2.32
N ASN A 131 2.62 16.09 -3.49
CA ASN A 131 3.32 17.36 -3.66
C ASN A 131 2.67 18.48 -2.86
N LYS A 132 1.35 18.56 -2.84
CA LYS A 132 0.61 19.55 -2.06
C LYS A 132 0.79 19.33 -0.55
N ALA A 133 0.71 18.09 -0.09
CA ALA A 133 0.83 17.73 1.31
C ALA A 133 2.24 17.98 1.87
N LEU A 134 3.28 17.69 1.09
CA LEU A 134 4.68 17.86 1.48
C LEU A 134 5.24 19.25 1.17
N GLY A 135 4.45 20.12 0.53
CA GLY A 135 4.84 21.49 0.22
C GLY A 135 5.97 21.62 -0.81
N GLY A 136 6.05 20.68 -1.77
CA GLY A 136 7.11 20.63 -2.78
C GLY A 136 6.63 20.05 -4.12
N ASN A 137 7.58 19.76 -5.01
CA ASN A 137 7.37 19.11 -6.29
C ASN A 137 8.28 17.87 -6.44
N ASN A 138 8.49 17.17 -5.33
CA ASN A 138 9.42 16.04 -5.30
C ASN A 138 8.80 14.73 -5.78
N TRP A 139 7.48 14.66 -5.92
CA TRP A 139 6.79 13.51 -6.47
C TRP A 139 6.50 13.73 -7.95
N GLN A 140 6.69 12.70 -8.75
CA GLN A 140 6.40 12.74 -10.18
C GLN A 140 5.86 11.40 -10.70
N MET A 141 5.18 11.44 -11.83
CA MET A 141 4.77 10.25 -12.55
C MET A 141 5.95 9.64 -13.29
N GLY A 142 6.04 8.34 -13.20
CA GLY A 142 6.93 7.51 -13.98
C GLY A 142 6.23 6.78 -15.12
N SER A 143 6.67 5.57 -15.41
CA SER A 143 6.09 4.74 -16.47
C SER A 143 4.74 4.15 -16.07
N VAL A 144 3.85 4.04 -17.07
CA VAL A 144 2.59 3.29 -16.99
C VAL A 144 2.66 2.18 -18.04
N ASN A 145 3.11 1.00 -17.60
CA ASN A 145 3.34 -0.17 -18.46
C ASN A 145 2.16 -1.15 -18.35
N VAL A 146 1.08 -0.87 -19.07
CA VAL A 146 -0.13 -1.69 -19.14
C VAL A 146 -0.55 -1.87 -20.60
N GLU A 147 -1.30 -2.94 -20.90
CA GLU A 147 -1.72 -3.22 -22.29
C GLU A 147 -2.66 -2.13 -22.88
N HIS A 148 -3.53 -1.58 -22.03
CA HIS A 148 -4.55 -0.61 -22.42
C HIS A 148 -4.51 0.63 -21.51
N PRO A 149 -3.48 1.49 -21.64
CA PRO A 149 -3.30 2.64 -20.77
C PRO A 149 -4.43 3.68 -20.87
N GLU A 150 -5.14 3.72 -22.00
CA GLU A 150 -6.26 4.60 -22.29
C GLU A 150 -7.60 4.18 -21.66
N THR A 151 -7.65 2.99 -21.03
CA THR A 151 -8.89 2.47 -20.47
C THR A 151 -9.34 3.29 -19.28
N ASN A 152 -10.54 3.86 -19.36
CA ASN A 152 -11.15 4.59 -18.25
C ASN A 152 -11.92 3.65 -17.35
N LYS A 153 -11.68 3.75 -16.03
CA LYS A 153 -12.42 3.01 -15.01
C LYS A 153 -12.91 3.95 -13.91
N LEU A 154 -14.02 3.58 -13.30
CA LEU A 154 -14.59 4.32 -12.16
C LEU A 154 -13.89 3.87 -10.88
N VAL A 155 -13.36 4.83 -10.13
CA VAL A 155 -12.88 4.63 -8.74
C VAL A 155 -13.59 5.63 -7.84
N SER A 156 -13.99 5.18 -6.66
CA SER A 156 -14.65 6.00 -5.65
C SER A 156 -13.78 6.09 -4.40
N PHE A 157 -13.67 7.28 -3.85
CA PHE A 157 -12.87 7.60 -2.68
C PHE A 157 -13.76 8.16 -1.58
N ASN A 158 -13.52 7.75 -0.35
CA ASN A 158 -14.35 8.12 0.80
C ASN A 158 -13.48 8.58 1.99
N GLY A 159 -12.66 9.59 1.77
CA GLY A 159 -11.71 10.07 2.77
C GLY A 159 -10.49 9.16 2.92
N ASP A 160 -10.18 8.41 1.88
CA ASP A 160 -9.07 7.46 1.86
C ASP A 160 -7.73 8.20 1.94
N THR A 161 -6.73 7.57 2.56
CA THR A 161 -5.35 8.05 2.46
C THR A 161 -4.84 7.91 1.01
N CYS A 162 -3.80 8.64 0.66
CA CYS A 162 -3.17 8.46 -0.67
C CYS A 162 -2.70 7.02 -0.88
N TRP A 163 -2.35 6.30 0.19
CA TRP A 163 -2.00 4.89 0.16
C TRP A 163 -3.20 3.99 -0.17
N ASP A 164 -4.31 4.17 0.53
CA ASP A 164 -5.52 3.37 0.32
C ASP A 164 -6.14 3.69 -1.04
N ALA A 165 -6.13 4.97 -1.43
CA ALA A 165 -6.56 5.42 -2.75
C ALA A 165 -5.73 4.77 -3.87
N LEU A 166 -4.39 4.72 -3.71
CA LEU A 166 -3.50 4.06 -4.66
C LEU A 166 -3.73 2.56 -4.72
N SER A 167 -4.01 1.92 -3.58
CA SER A 167 -4.35 0.50 -3.50
C SER A 167 -5.65 0.19 -4.24
N SER A 168 -6.69 1.01 -4.04
CA SER A 168 -7.98 0.88 -4.75
C SER A 168 -7.85 1.10 -6.26
N ILE A 169 -7.00 2.03 -6.68
CA ILE A 169 -6.68 2.25 -8.10
C ILE A 169 -6.00 1.01 -8.67
N ALA A 170 -4.97 0.49 -8.01
CA ALA A 170 -4.22 -0.67 -8.45
C ALA A 170 -5.10 -1.93 -8.58
N GLU A 171 -5.96 -2.17 -7.60
CA GLU A 171 -6.94 -3.26 -7.63
C GLU A 171 -7.93 -3.09 -8.79
N THR A 172 -8.49 -1.89 -8.96
CA THR A 172 -9.45 -1.60 -10.03
C THR A 172 -8.85 -1.84 -11.42
N PHE A 173 -7.59 -1.48 -11.62
CA PHE A 173 -6.91 -1.63 -12.91
C PHE A 173 -6.18 -2.96 -13.08
N ASP A 174 -6.13 -3.81 -12.04
CA ASP A 174 -5.35 -5.07 -12.01
C ASP A 174 -3.87 -4.84 -12.33
N VAL A 175 -3.27 -3.89 -11.63
CA VAL A 175 -1.86 -3.49 -11.83
C VAL A 175 -1.12 -3.47 -10.51
N GLU A 176 0.19 -3.52 -10.60
CA GLU A 176 1.10 -3.26 -9.50
C GLU A 176 1.61 -1.82 -9.57
N TRP A 177 2.01 -1.27 -8.42
CA TRP A 177 2.68 0.01 -8.34
C TRP A 177 3.96 -0.10 -7.51
N TRP A 178 4.92 0.76 -7.82
CA TRP A 178 6.14 0.92 -7.04
C TRP A 178 6.65 2.34 -7.13
N THR A 179 7.56 2.69 -6.23
CA THR A 179 8.26 3.97 -6.27
C THR A 179 9.76 3.76 -6.51
N GLU A 180 10.34 4.66 -7.29
CA GLU A 180 11.77 4.82 -7.42
C GLU A 180 12.19 6.16 -6.83
N GLU A 181 13.33 6.18 -6.16
CA GLU A 181 13.86 7.38 -5.53
C GLU A 181 15.21 7.71 -6.15
N ASN A 182 15.38 8.98 -6.51
CA ASN A 182 16.65 9.53 -6.97
C ASN A 182 16.89 10.86 -6.25
N GLY A 183 17.74 10.82 -5.23
CA GLY A 183 17.90 11.92 -4.29
C GLY A 183 16.60 12.24 -3.55
N SER A 184 16.06 13.43 -3.74
CA SER A 184 14.77 13.86 -3.15
C SER A 184 13.57 13.59 -4.03
N ILE A 185 13.75 13.10 -5.25
CA ILE A 185 12.67 12.86 -6.20
C ILE A 185 12.13 11.45 -6.01
N VAL A 186 10.82 11.35 -5.84
CA VAL A 186 10.06 10.10 -5.76
C VAL A 186 9.23 9.95 -7.03
N THR A 187 9.45 8.88 -7.76
CA THR A 187 8.77 8.59 -9.03
C THR A 187 7.82 7.42 -8.83
N LEU A 188 6.53 7.63 -9.09
CA LEU A 188 5.48 6.61 -9.01
C LEU A 188 5.29 5.92 -10.36
N HIS A 189 5.36 4.60 -10.38
CA HIS A 189 5.20 3.77 -11.56
C HIS A 189 4.02 2.81 -11.42
N PHE A 190 3.45 2.42 -12.56
CA PHE A 190 2.44 1.37 -12.67
C PHE A 190 2.83 0.35 -13.73
N GLY A 191 2.48 -0.91 -13.50
CA GLY A 191 2.70 -2.00 -14.44
C GLY A 191 2.63 -3.34 -13.76
N LYS A 192 3.17 -4.37 -14.41
CA LYS A 192 3.47 -5.65 -13.78
C LYS A 192 4.99 -5.82 -13.78
N LEU A 193 5.58 -5.88 -12.59
CA LEU A 193 7.02 -6.06 -12.45
C LEU A 193 7.39 -7.48 -12.88
N ASN A 194 8.30 -7.57 -13.84
CA ASN A 194 8.88 -8.82 -14.25
C ASN A 194 10.32 -8.91 -13.68
N PHE A 195 10.51 -9.73 -12.66
CA PHE A 195 11.80 -9.91 -12.01
C PHE A 195 12.75 -10.87 -12.75
N GLY A 196 12.50 -11.14 -14.03
CA GLY A 196 13.33 -11.98 -14.86
C GLY A 196 12.71 -13.35 -15.18
N THR A 197 13.55 -14.31 -15.53
CA THR A 197 13.09 -15.65 -15.89
C THR A 197 12.50 -16.36 -14.66
N PRO A 198 11.28 -16.90 -14.76
CA PRO A 198 10.69 -17.64 -13.65
C PRO A 198 11.60 -18.79 -13.20
N GLU A 199 11.92 -18.83 -11.91
CA GLU A 199 12.65 -19.96 -11.35
C GLU A 199 11.70 -21.10 -11.04
N THR A 200 12.10 -22.32 -11.38
CA THR A 200 11.33 -23.52 -11.04
C THR A 200 11.73 -24.02 -9.67
N PHE A 201 10.81 -23.91 -8.71
CA PHE A 201 11.01 -24.45 -7.36
C PHE A 201 10.61 -25.93 -7.33
N LYS A 202 11.60 -26.82 -7.17
CA LYS A 202 11.35 -28.25 -7.00
C LYS A 202 11.40 -28.67 -5.54
N ARG A 203 10.43 -29.50 -5.12
CA ARG A 203 10.42 -30.09 -3.79
C ARG A 203 11.65 -31.00 -3.62
N GLY A 204 12.38 -30.79 -2.52
CA GLY A 204 13.60 -31.55 -2.20
C GLY A 204 14.91 -30.92 -2.71
N GLU A 205 14.84 -29.92 -3.62
CA GLU A 205 16.02 -29.15 -4.05
C GLU A 205 16.08 -27.80 -3.33
N VAL A 206 15.12 -26.91 -3.61
CA VAL A 206 15.04 -25.55 -3.06
C VAL A 206 13.92 -25.44 -2.02
N VAL A 207 12.82 -26.15 -2.24
CA VAL A 207 11.67 -26.12 -1.34
C VAL A 207 11.78 -27.23 -0.30
N LYS A 208 12.06 -26.85 0.95
CA LYS A 208 12.16 -27.79 2.09
C LYS A 208 10.81 -28.37 2.50
N SER A 209 9.76 -27.54 2.51
CA SER A 209 8.39 -27.98 2.81
C SER A 209 7.37 -27.05 2.18
N ILE A 210 6.24 -27.61 1.77
CA ILE A 210 5.03 -26.89 1.38
C ILE A 210 3.95 -27.34 2.34
N PRO A 211 3.72 -26.62 3.46
CA PRO A 211 2.65 -26.97 4.38
C PRO A 211 1.30 -26.70 3.69
N ALA A 212 0.45 -27.72 3.60
CA ALA A 212 -0.93 -27.51 3.25
C ALA A 212 -1.64 -26.87 4.45
N LYS A 213 -2.17 -25.66 4.27
CA LYS A 213 -3.09 -25.07 5.25
C LYS A 213 -4.50 -25.41 4.81
N LYS A 214 -5.34 -25.86 5.77
CA LYS A 214 -6.77 -25.93 5.54
C LYS A 214 -7.25 -24.51 5.28
N GLY A 215 -7.95 -24.29 4.17
CA GLY A 215 -8.65 -23.03 3.90
C GLY A 215 -9.68 -22.75 4.97
N ASP A 216 -10.08 -21.52 5.13
CA ASP A 216 -11.19 -21.16 6.00
C ASP A 216 -12.47 -21.76 5.40
N ASP A 217 -13.19 -22.57 6.19
CA ASP A 217 -14.41 -23.25 5.75
C ASP A 217 -15.51 -22.25 5.32
N SER A 218 -15.36 -20.96 5.70
CA SER A 218 -16.27 -19.87 5.30
C SER A 218 -16.12 -19.45 3.82
N GLU A 219 -14.99 -19.76 3.19
CA GLU A 219 -14.72 -19.42 1.78
C GLU A 219 -15.10 -20.55 0.80
N TYR A 220 -15.52 -21.71 1.31
CA TYR A 220 -15.93 -22.85 0.51
C TYR A 220 -17.44 -22.80 0.25
N GLY A 221 -17.84 -22.33 -0.91
CA GLY A 221 -19.21 -22.42 -1.40
C GLY A 221 -19.30 -23.50 -2.48
N THR A 222 -20.19 -24.49 -2.26
CA THR A 222 -20.54 -25.48 -3.30
C THR A 222 -21.70 -25.01 -4.17
N ARG A 223 -22.34 -23.88 -3.80
CA ARG A 223 -23.47 -23.33 -4.51
C ARG A 223 -23.42 -21.80 -4.54
N PHE A 224 -23.46 -21.24 -5.73
CA PHE A 224 -23.35 -19.82 -5.98
C PHE A 224 -24.63 -19.26 -6.55
N TYR A 225 -25.18 -18.21 -5.92
CA TYR A 225 -26.28 -17.41 -6.44
C TYR A 225 -25.72 -16.16 -7.09
N VAL A 226 -26.09 -15.92 -8.34
CA VAL A 226 -25.59 -14.77 -9.08
C VAL A 226 -26.66 -13.69 -9.10
N PHE A 227 -26.30 -12.51 -8.56
CA PHE A 227 -27.18 -11.34 -8.52
C PHE A 227 -26.62 -10.24 -9.42
N GLY A 228 -27.53 -9.49 -10.04
CA GLY A 228 -27.18 -8.28 -10.79
C GLY A 228 -27.11 -7.06 -9.87
N SER A 229 -26.66 -5.94 -10.45
CA SER A 229 -26.65 -4.65 -9.76
C SER A 229 -28.06 -4.15 -9.48
N THR A 230 -28.26 -3.52 -8.32
CA THR A 230 -29.48 -2.77 -8.00
C THR A 230 -29.58 -1.43 -8.70
N ARG A 231 -28.54 -1.05 -9.45
CA ARG A 231 -28.44 0.24 -10.13
C ARG A 231 -29.44 0.32 -11.28
N ASN A 232 -30.22 1.39 -11.30
CA ASN A 232 -31.25 1.67 -12.30
C ASN A 232 -32.51 0.77 -12.25
N LEU A 233 -32.77 0.09 -11.16
CA LEU A 233 -34.04 -0.58 -10.95
C LEU A 233 -35.15 0.44 -10.75
N THR A 234 -36.28 0.25 -11.42
CA THR A 234 -37.48 1.06 -11.18
C THR A 234 -38.11 0.67 -9.85
N LYS A 235 -38.91 1.57 -9.25
CA LYS A 235 -39.61 1.28 -7.98
C LYS A 235 -40.62 0.13 -8.12
N GLU A 236 -41.06 -0.13 -9.32
CA GLU A 236 -42.06 -1.18 -9.66
C GLU A 236 -41.38 -2.53 -9.98
N TYR A 237 -40.04 -2.57 -10.10
CA TYR A 237 -39.34 -3.81 -10.42
C TYR A 237 -39.53 -4.88 -9.35
N GLY A 238 -39.98 -6.03 -9.75
CA GLY A 238 -40.11 -7.18 -8.88
C GLY A 238 -41.15 -7.02 -7.77
N GLN A 239 -42.09 -6.08 -7.89
CA GLN A 239 -43.23 -6.00 -6.98
C GLN A 239 -44.14 -7.20 -7.18
N SER A 240 -44.48 -7.88 -6.09
CA SER A 240 -45.45 -8.95 -6.07
C SER A 240 -46.22 -8.88 -4.76
N GLU A 241 -47.47 -9.38 -4.79
CA GLU A 241 -48.29 -9.51 -3.61
C GLU A 241 -48.51 -11.00 -3.34
N GLN A 242 -48.16 -11.45 -2.14
CA GLN A 242 -48.40 -12.80 -1.71
C GLN A 242 -49.05 -12.79 -0.32
N GLY A 243 -50.25 -13.35 -0.22
CA GLY A 243 -50.98 -13.42 1.04
C GLY A 243 -51.36 -12.06 1.64
N GLY A 244 -51.61 -11.05 0.80
CA GLY A 244 -51.94 -9.67 1.24
C GLY A 244 -50.75 -8.85 1.71
N VAL A 245 -49.52 -9.35 1.56
CA VAL A 245 -48.29 -8.65 1.90
C VAL A 245 -47.58 -8.24 0.61
N ALA A 246 -47.38 -6.95 0.41
CA ALA A 246 -46.60 -6.42 -0.69
C ALA A 246 -45.11 -6.79 -0.49
N HIS A 247 -44.55 -7.46 -1.49
CA HIS A 247 -43.17 -7.84 -1.50
C HIS A 247 -42.41 -7.08 -2.61
N HIS A 248 -41.27 -6.51 -2.29
CA HIS A 248 -40.43 -5.79 -3.24
C HIS A 248 -39.08 -6.51 -3.37
N VAL A 249 -38.71 -6.86 -4.60
CA VAL A 249 -37.40 -7.44 -4.90
C VAL A 249 -36.44 -6.30 -5.24
N SER A 250 -35.44 -6.11 -4.40
CA SER A 250 -34.42 -5.07 -4.56
C SER A 250 -33.21 -5.48 -5.43
N GLU A 251 -33.18 -6.74 -5.87
CA GLU A 251 -32.03 -7.30 -6.59
C GLU A 251 -32.46 -7.99 -7.89
N VAL A 252 -31.68 -7.81 -8.96
CA VAL A 252 -31.85 -8.54 -10.21
C VAL A 252 -31.12 -9.88 -10.09
N ARG A 253 -31.87 -10.99 -10.15
CA ARG A 253 -31.24 -12.29 -10.35
C ARG A 253 -30.89 -12.46 -11.81
N LEU A 254 -29.65 -12.77 -12.12
CA LEU A 254 -29.25 -13.15 -13.45
C LEU A 254 -29.89 -14.49 -13.80
N ARG A 255 -30.51 -14.58 -14.99
CA ARG A 255 -31.04 -15.86 -15.51
C ARG A 255 -29.86 -16.68 -16.02
N LEU A 256 -29.59 -17.77 -15.34
CA LEU A 256 -28.64 -18.77 -15.81
C LEU A 256 -29.27 -19.62 -16.94
N PRO A 257 -28.43 -20.26 -17.79
CA PRO A 257 -28.93 -21.22 -18.79
C PRO A 257 -29.85 -22.26 -18.15
N ASP A 258 -30.84 -22.69 -18.90
CA ASP A 258 -31.81 -23.73 -18.49
C ASP A 258 -32.69 -23.38 -17.26
N GLY A 259 -32.79 -22.10 -16.92
CA GLY A 259 -33.65 -21.66 -15.82
C GLY A 259 -33.12 -21.99 -14.42
N GLN A 260 -31.87 -22.38 -14.31
CA GLN A 260 -31.21 -22.60 -13.01
C GLN A 260 -31.17 -21.32 -12.17
N GLN A 261 -31.28 -21.48 -10.86
CA GLN A 261 -31.22 -20.35 -9.92
C GLN A 261 -29.82 -20.16 -9.29
N TYR A 262 -28.94 -21.14 -9.46
CA TYR A 262 -27.58 -21.17 -8.87
C TYR A 262 -26.68 -22.06 -9.73
N ILE A 263 -25.39 -21.93 -9.48
CA ILE A 263 -24.32 -22.78 -10.04
C ILE A 263 -23.77 -23.63 -8.89
N ASP A 264 -23.82 -24.96 -9.09
CA ASP A 264 -23.20 -25.95 -8.17
C ASP A 264 -21.72 -26.15 -8.52
#